data_9cf5ca7a3dada6f5e82d3b70ada7df10
#
_entry.id   9cf5ca7a3dada6f5e82d3b70ada7df10
#
_cell.length_a   1.000
_cell.length_b   1.000
_cell.length_c   1.000
_cell.angle_alpha   90.00
_cell.angle_beta   90.00
_cell.angle_gamma   90.00
#
_symmetry.space_group_name_H-M   'P 1'
#
loop_
_entity.id
_entity.type
_entity.pdbx_description
1 polymer ?
#
loop_
_entity_poly.entity_id
_entity_poly.type
_entity_poly.pdbx_seq_one_letter_code
_entity_poly.pdbx_strand_id
1 'polypeptide(L)'
;MPPAPDNLRAVITGERREGQVLVRDVRLEFGPGHRATLRIQLLIPPLQGRLPVFLTNHNRARPWAATAVARGYIGCIYYATDPFYGEDDDSDKFIEVYPDYDFSCLARWAWAASRAVDYLVKLPEVDAGKIAIAGHSRNGKQAAFAAAFDERIAAVIPSSGNTGEANPWRYTSDPFANETMERIIEVNPHWFHPRLRFFIGREDKLPFDQNSLFALIAPRAVLLTSAYTESANSALGFEQHFRSLKSVYAFLGAPQNVGLRFRPGIHATTVGDIEAYLDFTDAVFGRRASPVPDAMIFGYTFEDWKSISGETRPRVPAKDPLRWALGDEPPQVAFGKPSRAPEKFFVGDGWIRSMAQLPADPKIKVVSVGFGVDLKADLYLPAKGEGRKPLVVWLHPYAHASGYVYKAKAPFLELIRRGYAVLAFDHIGYGTRIEHAKDFYRRYPHWSLLGKMVTDTRAALAAVRESKEIDPARIFLVGYALGAKVAFWTAALDPLPAAVVSVAGVTPLRTSRDVESIRTYSHLHGLLPRLGFYADSPAALPLDYDDVIRAIGSRPILMVAPTHDRHADLGELRKLARPFSNVDLKTPEDFNRFTKETQTLVFDWLEQHK
;
A
#
# COMPACT_ATOMS: atom_id res chain seq x y z
N MET A 1 26.33 4.46 11.44
CA MET A 1 26.60 5.90 11.21
C MET A 1 27.77 6.31 12.11
N PRO A 2 28.62 7.26 11.69
CA PRO A 2 29.69 7.81 12.54
C PRO A 2 29.10 8.48 13.79
N PRO A 3 29.87 8.60 14.88
CA PRO A 3 29.47 9.43 16.00
C PRO A 3 29.38 10.92 15.60
N ALA A 4 28.72 11.73 16.42
CA ALA A 4 28.69 13.17 16.19
C ALA A 4 30.13 13.73 16.24
N PRO A 5 30.54 14.59 15.28
CA PRO A 5 31.86 15.21 15.31
C PRO A 5 31.93 16.25 16.44
N ASP A 6 33.03 16.29 17.16
CA ASP A 6 33.29 17.26 18.23
C ASP A 6 33.83 18.61 17.71
N ASN A 7 34.26 18.65 16.45
CA ASN A 7 34.93 19.76 15.80
C ASN A 7 34.08 20.50 14.77
N LEU A 8 32.72 20.41 14.83
CA LEU A 8 31.86 21.12 13.90
C LEU A 8 32.00 22.64 14.07
N ARG A 9 32.35 23.30 12.98
CA ARG A 9 32.34 24.76 12.84
C ARG A 9 31.39 25.20 11.74
N ALA A 10 30.81 26.36 11.88
CA ALA A 10 29.91 26.99 10.91
C ALA A 10 30.57 28.21 10.30
N VAL A 11 30.50 28.32 8.98
CA VAL A 11 30.97 29.48 8.21
C VAL A 11 29.74 30.08 7.51
N ILE A 12 29.38 31.31 7.89
CA ILE A 12 28.34 32.04 7.18
C ILE A 12 28.92 32.46 5.83
N THR A 13 28.34 31.94 4.75
CA THR A 13 28.77 32.19 3.37
C THR A 13 27.99 33.29 2.69
N GLY A 14 26.83 33.67 3.24
CA GLY A 14 26.01 34.76 2.74
C GLY A 14 24.87 35.09 3.70
N GLU A 15 24.53 36.37 3.73
CA GLU A 15 23.34 36.88 4.40
C GLU A 15 22.64 37.90 3.49
N ARG A 16 21.32 37.79 3.43
CA ARG A 16 20.48 38.75 2.71
C ARG A 16 19.09 38.82 3.33
N ARG A 17 18.38 39.89 3.01
CA ARG A 17 16.95 39.98 3.37
C ARG A 17 16.08 39.70 2.14
N GLU A 18 15.08 38.88 2.33
CA GLU A 18 13.99 38.67 1.38
C GLU A 18 12.70 39.18 2.05
N GLY A 19 12.32 40.41 1.72
CA GLY A 19 11.33 41.15 2.49
C GLY A 19 11.82 41.39 3.93
N GLN A 20 11.05 40.90 4.90
CA GLN A 20 11.43 41.01 6.33
C GLN A 20 12.23 39.79 6.82
N VAL A 21 12.28 38.70 6.06
CA VAL A 21 12.93 37.43 6.43
C VAL A 21 14.46 37.57 6.22
N LEU A 22 15.24 37.20 7.23
CA LEU A 22 16.69 37.04 7.08
C LEU A 22 16.99 35.67 6.49
N VAL A 23 17.62 35.65 5.33
CA VAL A 23 18.11 34.41 4.70
C VAL A 23 19.62 34.35 4.97
N ARG A 24 20.05 33.27 5.62
CA ARG A 24 21.45 33.01 5.97
C ARG A 24 21.89 31.70 5.32
N ASP A 25 22.93 31.78 4.49
CA ASP A 25 23.59 30.62 3.89
C ASP A 25 24.80 30.25 4.76
N VAL A 26 24.87 28.97 5.17
CA VAL A 26 25.90 28.48 6.08
C VAL A 26 26.54 27.23 5.50
N ARG A 27 27.87 27.13 5.59
CA ARG A 27 28.64 25.94 5.37
C ARG A 27 29.11 25.39 6.71
N LEU A 28 28.65 24.18 7.04
CA LEU A 28 29.16 23.41 8.16
C LEU A 28 30.40 22.65 7.70
N GLU A 29 31.44 22.63 8.50
CA GLU A 29 32.71 21.94 8.27
C GLU A 29 33.03 21.10 9.51
N PHE A 30 33.33 19.82 9.33
CA PHE A 30 33.48 18.90 10.45
C PHE A 30 34.30 17.65 10.08
N GLY A 31 34.52 16.78 11.07
CA GLY A 31 35.23 15.53 10.92
C GLY A 31 36.75 15.67 10.77
N PRO A 32 37.48 14.61 10.39
CA PRO A 32 38.91 14.64 10.25
C PRO A 32 39.41 15.78 9.36
N GLY A 33 40.17 16.72 9.96
CA GLY A 33 40.69 17.90 9.27
C GLY A 33 39.61 18.84 8.68
N HIS A 34 38.39 18.82 9.18
CA HIS A 34 37.22 19.56 8.65
C HIS A 34 36.94 19.27 7.16
N ARG A 35 37.21 18.06 6.70
CA ARG A 35 37.07 17.68 5.30
C ARG A 35 35.61 17.42 4.89
N ALA A 36 34.74 17.03 5.83
CA ALA A 36 33.33 16.90 5.59
C ALA A 36 32.67 18.29 5.59
N THR A 37 31.82 18.56 4.61
CA THR A 37 31.09 19.82 4.52
C THR A 37 29.62 19.57 4.27
N LEU A 38 28.76 20.44 4.82
CA LEU A 38 27.32 20.44 4.57
C LEU A 38 26.81 21.87 4.44
N ARG A 39 26.19 22.18 3.32
CA ARG A 39 25.48 23.46 3.16
C ARG A 39 24.12 23.38 3.83
N ILE A 40 23.76 24.48 4.48
CA ILE A 40 22.41 24.71 5.00
C ILE A 40 21.97 26.15 4.70
N GLN A 41 20.67 26.34 4.56
CA GLN A 41 20.06 27.66 4.43
C GLN A 41 19.03 27.87 5.52
N LEU A 42 19.14 28.97 6.26
CA LEU A 42 18.16 29.38 7.25
C LEU A 42 17.29 30.52 6.72
N LEU A 43 15.99 30.40 6.93
CA LEU A 43 15.00 31.47 6.72
C LEU A 43 14.47 31.85 8.08
N ILE A 44 14.89 33.03 8.58
CA ILE A 44 14.62 33.50 9.95
C ILE A 44 13.57 34.59 9.89
N PRO A 45 12.36 34.39 10.44
CA PRO A 45 11.33 35.42 10.49
C PRO A 45 11.72 36.56 11.45
N PRO A 46 11.19 37.79 11.27
CA PRO A 46 11.50 38.95 12.11
C PRO A 46 10.74 38.91 13.45
N LEU A 47 10.86 37.80 14.17
CA LEU A 47 10.19 37.57 15.45
C LEU A 47 11.20 37.54 16.59
N GLN A 48 10.76 37.90 17.78
CA GLN A 48 11.58 37.92 19.00
C GLN A 48 11.45 36.58 19.75
N GLY A 49 12.50 36.23 20.50
CA GLY A 49 12.53 35.03 21.33
C GLY A 49 13.05 33.80 20.63
N ARG A 50 12.92 32.63 21.28
CA ARG A 50 13.31 31.36 20.71
C ARG A 50 12.17 30.80 19.85
N LEU A 51 12.49 30.46 18.62
CA LEU A 51 11.53 29.98 17.62
C LEU A 51 11.70 28.50 17.34
N PRO A 52 10.59 27.76 17.06
CA PRO A 52 10.68 26.39 16.61
C PRO A 52 11.31 26.32 15.21
N VAL A 53 11.88 25.17 14.88
CA VAL A 53 12.51 24.92 13.59
C VAL A 53 11.69 23.93 12.78
N PHE A 54 11.53 24.23 11.48
CA PHE A 54 11.04 23.30 10.47
C PHE A 54 12.19 22.94 9.53
N LEU A 55 12.76 21.74 9.75
CA LEU A 55 13.91 21.22 9.02
C LEU A 55 13.43 20.41 7.82
N THR A 56 13.95 20.68 6.65
CA THR A 56 13.67 19.95 5.43
C THR A 56 14.91 19.92 4.54
N ASN A 57 14.91 19.09 3.52
CA ASN A 57 16.07 18.98 2.65
C ASN A 57 15.87 19.74 1.34
N HIS A 58 16.98 20.24 0.79
CA HIS A 58 17.15 20.75 -0.55
C HIS A 58 16.25 21.93 -1.02
N ASN A 59 16.65 22.56 -2.11
CA ASN A 59 16.07 23.78 -2.66
C ASN A 59 14.61 23.64 -3.17
N ARG A 60 14.20 22.45 -3.62
CA ARG A 60 12.80 22.19 -3.97
C ARG A 60 11.86 22.26 -2.75
N ALA A 61 12.41 22.10 -1.56
CA ALA A 61 11.69 22.25 -0.31
C ALA A 61 11.58 23.73 0.15
N ARG A 62 12.14 24.69 -0.58
CA ARG A 62 12.06 26.10 -0.22
C ARG A 62 10.62 26.62 -0.01
N PRO A 63 9.60 26.24 -0.82
CA PRO A 63 8.22 26.60 -0.51
C PRO A 63 7.73 26.06 0.83
N TRP A 64 8.22 24.90 1.28
CA TRP A 64 7.88 24.32 2.58
C TRP A 64 8.46 25.16 3.71
N ALA A 65 9.74 25.47 3.62
CA ALA A 65 10.42 26.35 4.59
C ALA A 65 9.79 27.75 4.63
N ALA A 66 9.42 28.31 3.48
CA ALA A 66 8.75 29.60 3.39
C ALA A 66 7.36 29.60 4.05
N THR A 67 6.57 28.53 3.85
CA THR A 67 5.27 28.34 4.53
C THR A 67 5.47 28.23 6.04
N ALA A 68 6.49 27.50 6.49
CA ALA A 68 6.81 27.40 7.92
C ALA A 68 7.21 28.76 8.52
N VAL A 69 7.98 29.56 7.79
CA VAL A 69 8.35 30.93 8.20
C VAL A 69 7.11 31.82 8.38
N ALA A 70 6.12 31.71 7.48
CA ALA A 70 4.86 32.43 7.61
C ALA A 70 4.07 32.03 8.88
N ARG A 71 4.32 30.83 9.41
CA ARG A 71 3.76 30.31 10.68
C ARG A 71 4.66 30.58 11.90
N GLY A 72 5.74 31.34 11.73
CA GLY A 72 6.67 31.74 12.81
C GLY A 72 7.69 30.65 13.19
N TYR A 73 8.03 29.76 12.28
CA TYR A 73 9.16 28.84 12.41
C TYR A 73 10.41 29.42 11.76
N ILE A 74 11.58 29.04 12.23
CA ILE A 74 12.80 29.11 11.42
C ILE A 74 12.74 27.98 10.41
N GLY A 75 12.72 28.30 9.10
CA GLY A 75 12.88 27.32 8.06
C GLY A 75 14.36 26.94 7.90
N CYS A 76 14.70 25.67 7.99
CA CYS A 76 16.06 25.19 7.73
C CYS A 76 16.06 24.19 6.58
N ILE A 77 16.86 24.48 5.56
CA ILE A 77 17.05 23.60 4.40
C ILE A 77 18.49 23.09 4.45
N TYR A 78 18.69 21.76 4.42
CA TYR A 78 20.02 21.14 4.35
C TYR A 78 20.20 20.39 3.03
N TYR A 79 21.44 20.39 2.51
CA TYR A 79 21.75 19.88 1.16
C TYR A 79 22.29 18.45 1.23
N ALA A 80 21.40 17.50 1.48
CA ALA A 80 21.69 16.07 1.45
C ALA A 80 20.47 15.30 0.95
N THR A 81 20.48 14.93 -0.34
CA THR A 81 19.42 14.22 -1.01
C THR A 81 19.95 13.60 -2.30
N ASP A 82 19.11 12.91 -3.09
CA ASP A 82 19.55 12.10 -4.21
C ASP A 82 19.91 12.93 -5.46
N PRO A 83 21.19 13.02 -5.84
CA PRO A 83 21.62 13.75 -7.03
C PRO A 83 21.10 13.15 -8.34
N PHE A 84 20.72 11.86 -8.35
CA PHE A 84 20.12 11.22 -9.53
C PHE A 84 18.84 11.94 -10.00
N TYR A 85 18.14 12.59 -9.08
CA TYR A 85 16.94 13.38 -9.39
C TYR A 85 17.22 14.88 -9.59
N GLY A 86 18.47 15.25 -9.87
CA GLY A 86 18.87 16.63 -10.13
C GLY A 86 18.87 17.52 -8.90
N GLU A 87 19.21 16.95 -7.75
CA GLU A 87 19.32 17.64 -6.47
C GLU A 87 20.77 17.60 -5.97
N ASP A 88 21.14 18.51 -5.06
CA ASP A 88 22.50 18.58 -4.54
C ASP A 88 22.69 17.65 -3.33
N ASP A 89 23.78 16.90 -3.29
CA ASP A 89 24.17 16.06 -2.17
C ASP A 89 25.60 16.37 -1.70
N ASP A 90 25.71 17.07 -0.59
CA ASP A 90 27.03 17.30 0.04
C ASP A 90 27.51 16.07 0.82
N SER A 91 26.61 15.12 1.14
CA SER A 91 26.91 13.95 1.96
C SER A 91 27.67 12.86 1.20
N ASP A 92 27.76 12.90 -0.13
CA ASP A 92 28.55 11.94 -0.90
C ASP A 92 30.02 11.94 -0.50
N LYS A 93 30.58 13.10 -0.13
CA LYS A 93 31.94 13.21 0.38
C LYS A 93 32.17 12.55 1.73
N PHE A 94 31.10 12.21 2.47
CA PHE A 94 31.25 11.55 3.76
C PHE A 94 31.84 10.14 3.65
N ILE A 95 31.68 9.46 2.51
CA ILE A 95 32.28 8.15 2.25
C ILE A 95 33.81 8.24 2.32
N GLU A 96 34.39 9.30 1.72
CA GLU A 96 35.83 9.51 1.68
C GLU A 96 36.38 9.99 3.04
N VAL A 97 35.56 10.70 3.82
CA VAL A 97 35.96 11.25 5.11
C VAL A 97 35.82 10.22 6.23
N TYR A 98 34.86 9.29 6.10
CA TYR A 98 34.55 8.27 7.08
C TYR A 98 34.59 6.85 6.45
N PRO A 99 35.75 6.40 5.93
CA PRO A 99 35.87 5.16 5.16
C PRO A 99 35.58 3.89 5.96
N ASP A 100 35.69 3.96 7.29
CA ASP A 100 35.44 2.81 8.18
C ASP A 100 33.92 2.56 8.41
N TYR A 101 33.06 3.41 7.86
CA TYR A 101 31.60 3.29 8.05
C TYR A 101 30.91 2.89 6.76
N ASP A 102 30.36 1.67 6.76
CA ASP A 102 29.56 1.12 5.67
C ASP A 102 28.09 1.51 5.84
N PHE A 103 27.72 2.70 5.38
CA PHE A 103 26.35 3.22 5.47
C PHE A 103 25.79 3.66 4.11
N SER A 104 24.50 3.33 3.88
CA SER A 104 23.79 3.63 2.65
C SER A 104 23.54 5.12 2.47
N CYS A 105 23.11 5.54 1.27
CA CYS A 105 22.76 6.93 1.00
C CYS A 105 21.70 7.47 1.97
N LEU A 106 20.61 6.74 2.20
CA LEU A 106 19.57 7.15 3.16
C LEU A 106 20.13 7.38 4.56
N ALA A 107 21.05 6.52 5.02
CA ALA A 107 21.69 6.70 6.31
C ALA A 107 22.62 7.93 6.34
N ARG A 108 23.34 8.21 5.23
CA ARG A 108 24.19 9.41 5.11
C ARG A 108 23.37 10.69 5.11
N TRP A 109 22.27 10.73 4.34
CA TRP A 109 21.36 11.89 4.31
C TRP A 109 20.72 12.15 5.67
N ALA A 110 20.33 11.09 6.37
CA ALA A 110 19.82 11.20 7.74
C ALA A 110 20.88 11.70 8.72
N TRP A 111 22.11 11.24 8.60
CA TRP A 111 23.23 11.71 9.43
C TRP A 111 23.59 13.15 9.13
N ALA A 112 23.46 13.61 7.87
CA ALA A 112 23.62 15.02 7.50
C ALA A 112 22.57 15.91 8.17
N ALA A 113 21.30 15.47 8.27
CA ALA A 113 20.28 16.17 9.02
C ALA A 113 20.68 16.40 10.48
N SER A 114 21.27 15.39 11.13
CA SER A 114 21.81 15.52 12.49
C SER A 114 22.94 16.56 12.59
N ARG A 115 23.75 16.72 11.54
CA ARG A 115 24.79 17.78 11.50
C ARG A 115 24.17 19.17 11.43
N ALA A 116 23.04 19.33 10.70
CA ALA A 116 22.28 20.57 10.74
C ALA A 116 21.72 20.84 12.14
N VAL A 117 21.20 19.82 12.83
CA VAL A 117 20.72 19.92 14.21
C VAL A 117 21.85 20.31 15.18
N ASP A 118 23.08 19.80 15.02
CA ASP A 118 24.26 20.17 15.83
C ASP A 118 24.52 21.69 15.81
N TYR A 119 24.27 22.34 14.69
CA TYR A 119 24.39 23.78 14.54
C TYR A 119 23.17 24.53 15.12
N LEU A 120 21.95 24.07 14.75
CA LEU A 120 20.70 24.71 15.14
C LEU A 120 20.55 24.84 16.65
N VAL A 121 20.88 23.81 17.42
CA VAL A 121 20.74 23.83 18.89
C VAL A 121 21.66 24.80 19.59
N LYS A 122 22.69 25.34 18.89
CA LYS A 122 23.63 26.36 19.41
C LYS A 122 23.19 27.80 19.14
N LEU A 123 22.19 27.98 18.28
CA LEU A 123 21.71 29.32 17.92
C LEU A 123 20.80 29.88 19.01
N PRO A 124 21.03 31.16 19.44
CA PRO A 124 20.23 31.75 20.50
C PRO A 124 18.75 31.96 20.14
N GLU A 125 18.46 32.13 18.85
CA GLU A 125 17.11 32.28 18.30
C GLU A 125 16.33 30.98 18.18
N VAL A 126 16.95 29.81 18.38
CA VAL A 126 16.32 28.46 18.21
C VAL A 126 15.78 27.93 19.54
N ASP A 127 14.54 27.48 19.54
CA ASP A 127 13.98 26.59 20.57
C ASP A 127 14.44 25.16 20.31
N ALA A 128 15.53 24.77 20.96
CA ALA A 128 16.13 23.43 20.78
C ALA A 128 15.21 22.25 21.14
N GLY A 129 14.14 22.48 21.91
CA GLY A 129 13.11 21.48 22.22
C GLY A 129 12.01 21.37 21.17
N LYS A 130 12.04 22.21 20.12
CA LYS A 130 10.98 22.28 19.10
C LYS A 130 11.53 22.22 17.67
N ILE A 131 12.30 21.20 17.38
CA ILE A 131 12.82 20.92 16.04
C ILE A 131 11.95 19.83 15.39
N ALA A 132 11.27 20.18 14.30
CA ALA A 132 10.53 19.26 13.46
C ALA A 132 11.27 19.00 12.16
N ILE A 133 11.28 17.76 11.68
CA ILE A 133 11.79 17.38 10.36
C ILE A 133 10.67 16.83 9.47
N ALA A 134 10.63 17.27 8.21
CA ALA A 134 9.67 16.78 7.21
C ALA A 134 10.36 16.49 5.89
N GLY A 135 9.89 15.43 5.22
CA GLY A 135 10.36 15.07 3.90
C GLY A 135 9.29 14.32 3.11
N HIS A 136 9.38 14.35 1.78
CA HIS A 136 8.48 13.67 0.86
C HIS A 136 9.22 12.57 0.10
N SER A 137 8.57 11.42 -0.12
CA SER A 137 9.12 10.31 -0.90
C SER A 137 10.42 9.78 -0.25
N ARG A 138 11.53 9.64 -1.00
CA ARG A 138 12.84 9.28 -0.46
C ARG A 138 13.28 10.19 0.68
N ASN A 139 12.90 11.46 0.62
CA ASN A 139 13.21 12.44 1.67
C ASN A 139 12.36 12.22 2.94
N GLY A 140 11.19 11.59 2.83
CA GLY A 140 10.43 11.08 3.96
C GLY A 140 11.13 9.92 4.66
N LYS A 141 11.72 8.98 3.87
CA LYS A 141 12.53 7.89 4.40
C LYS A 141 13.70 8.43 5.24
N GLN A 142 14.47 9.40 4.69
CA GLN A 142 15.60 9.98 5.42
C GLN A 142 15.16 10.77 6.67
N ALA A 143 14.02 11.47 6.62
CA ALA A 143 13.49 12.18 7.78
C ALA A 143 13.15 11.21 8.93
N ALA A 144 12.52 10.06 8.61
CA ALA A 144 12.25 9.02 9.58
C ALA A 144 13.53 8.44 10.19
N PHE A 145 14.54 8.14 9.35
CA PHE A 145 15.86 7.68 9.83
C PHE A 145 16.55 8.74 10.70
N ALA A 146 16.51 10.02 10.30
CA ALA A 146 17.11 11.08 11.09
C ALA A 146 16.48 11.17 12.49
N ALA A 147 15.15 11.19 12.58
CA ALA A 147 14.45 11.24 13.85
C ALA A 147 14.65 9.97 14.71
N ALA A 148 14.78 8.79 14.09
CA ALA A 148 15.04 7.55 14.83
C ALA A 148 16.41 7.55 15.52
N PHE A 149 17.42 8.21 14.95
CA PHE A 149 18.79 8.20 15.44
C PHE A 149 19.27 9.55 16.02
N ASP A 150 18.39 10.56 16.08
CA ASP A 150 18.68 11.85 16.74
C ASP A 150 17.51 12.27 17.63
N GLU A 151 17.68 12.11 18.93
CA GLU A 151 16.63 12.38 19.93
C GLU A 151 16.27 13.88 20.06
N ARG A 152 17.08 14.78 19.52
CA ARG A 152 16.83 16.22 19.51
C ARG A 152 15.75 16.64 18.50
N ILE A 153 15.44 15.77 17.55
CA ILE A 153 14.34 15.96 16.62
C ILE A 153 13.04 15.61 17.34
N ALA A 154 12.27 16.62 17.73
CA ALA A 154 11.09 16.48 18.57
C ALA A 154 9.83 16.04 17.81
N ALA A 155 9.77 16.28 16.50
CA ALA A 155 8.66 15.84 15.64
C ALA A 155 9.15 15.43 14.25
N VAL A 156 8.53 14.41 13.67
CA VAL A 156 8.83 13.97 12.30
C VAL A 156 7.57 13.79 11.47
N ILE A 157 7.61 14.26 10.24
CA ILE A 157 6.55 14.12 9.25
C ILE A 157 7.13 13.44 8.00
N PRO A 158 7.25 12.11 7.99
CA PRO A 158 7.54 11.35 6.78
C PRO A 158 6.30 11.33 5.89
N SER A 159 6.45 11.74 4.63
CA SER A 159 5.34 11.90 3.70
C SER A 159 5.55 11.08 2.44
N SER A 160 4.60 10.18 2.13
CA SER A 160 4.57 9.39 0.90
C SER A 160 5.90 8.67 0.58
N GLY A 161 6.66 8.30 1.59
CA GLY A 161 7.88 7.50 1.41
C GLY A 161 7.58 6.03 1.12
N ASN A 162 6.35 5.61 1.37
CA ASN A 162 5.82 4.29 1.06
C ASN A 162 6.71 3.14 1.57
N THR A 163 7.16 2.25 0.67
CA THR A 163 8.00 1.10 1.00
C THR A 163 9.35 1.52 1.59
N GLY A 164 9.70 0.95 2.73
CA GLY A 164 10.93 1.30 3.46
C GLY A 164 10.84 2.61 4.25
N GLU A 165 9.63 3.12 4.46
CA GLU A 165 9.28 4.22 5.36
C GLU A 165 8.07 3.82 6.22
N ALA A 166 6.90 4.39 5.97
CA ALA A 166 5.70 4.10 6.74
C ALA A 166 4.97 2.82 6.29
N ASN A 167 5.24 2.31 5.10
CA ASN A 167 4.75 1.00 4.68
C ASN A 167 5.75 -0.09 5.10
N PRO A 168 5.41 -0.97 6.05
CA PRO A 168 6.32 -2.00 6.51
C PRO A 168 6.68 -2.99 5.39
N TRP A 169 7.89 -3.50 5.41
CA TRP A 169 8.39 -4.46 4.42
C TRP A 169 7.53 -5.71 4.30
N ARG A 170 6.96 -6.19 5.41
CA ARG A 170 6.08 -7.36 5.44
C ARG A 170 4.77 -7.17 4.68
N TYR A 171 4.37 -5.92 4.43
CA TYR A 171 3.20 -5.56 3.62
C TYR A 171 3.57 -5.16 2.19
N THR A 172 4.80 -5.46 1.75
CA THR A 172 5.26 -5.24 0.38
C THR A 172 5.39 -6.56 -0.36
N SER A 173 4.61 -6.74 -1.40
CA SER A 173 4.72 -7.87 -2.33
C SER A 173 3.79 -7.62 -3.53
N ASP A 174 3.97 -8.39 -4.60
CA ASP A 174 3.11 -8.32 -5.78
C ASP A 174 1.60 -8.45 -5.46
N PRO A 175 1.17 -9.37 -4.57
CA PRO A 175 -0.23 -9.47 -4.16
C PRO A 175 -0.83 -8.19 -3.56
N PHE A 176 -0.02 -7.36 -2.89
CA PHE A 176 -0.46 -6.08 -2.32
C PHE A 176 -0.40 -4.92 -3.33
N ALA A 177 0.10 -5.18 -4.53
CA ALA A 177 0.14 -4.22 -5.64
C ALA A 177 0.77 -2.87 -5.27
N ASN A 178 1.78 -2.89 -4.42
CA ASN A 178 2.57 -1.73 -4.02
C ASN A 178 4.02 -1.84 -4.51
N GLU A 179 4.83 -0.83 -4.20
CA GLU A 179 6.26 -0.87 -4.49
C GLU A 179 6.93 -1.98 -3.66
N THR A 180 7.42 -3.04 -4.33
CA THR A 180 8.08 -4.17 -3.65
C THR A 180 9.51 -3.83 -3.24
N MET A 181 10.06 -4.59 -2.28
CA MET A 181 11.49 -4.50 -1.93
C MET A 181 12.38 -4.71 -3.15
N GLU A 182 12.05 -5.68 -3.99
CA GLU A 182 12.78 -5.93 -5.25
C GLU A 182 12.77 -4.70 -6.15
N ARG A 183 11.57 -4.12 -6.36
CA ARG A 183 11.43 -2.98 -7.27
C ARG A 183 12.18 -1.74 -6.79
N ILE A 184 12.10 -1.41 -5.51
CA ILE A 184 12.81 -0.24 -4.99
C ILE A 184 14.33 -0.40 -5.03
N ILE A 185 14.84 -1.62 -4.81
CA ILE A 185 16.27 -1.92 -4.90
C ILE A 185 16.75 -1.95 -6.35
N GLU A 186 15.93 -2.44 -7.28
CA GLU A 186 16.25 -2.43 -8.71
C GLU A 186 16.39 -1.00 -9.25
N VAL A 187 15.45 -0.13 -8.90
CA VAL A 187 15.40 1.25 -9.41
C VAL A 187 16.39 2.16 -8.69
N ASN A 188 16.56 1.97 -7.39
CA ASN A 188 17.40 2.81 -6.54
C ASN A 188 18.35 1.96 -5.68
N PRO A 189 19.34 1.28 -6.29
CA PRO A 189 20.20 0.30 -5.62
C PRO A 189 21.09 0.94 -4.54
N HIS A 190 21.30 2.24 -4.56
CA HIS A 190 22.14 3.01 -3.65
C HIS A 190 21.41 3.48 -2.37
N TRP A 191 20.06 3.49 -2.35
CA TRP A 191 19.31 4.02 -1.21
C TRP A 191 19.51 3.20 0.06
N PHE A 192 19.42 1.88 -0.05
CA PHE A 192 19.50 0.97 1.07
C PHE A 192 20.83 0.20 1.06
N HIS A 193 21.21 -0.32 2.22
CA HIS A 193 22.37 -1.19 2.33
C HIS A 193 22.20 -2.45 1.46
N PRO A 194 23.23 -2.90 0.71
CA PRO A 194 23.14 -4.05 -0.20
C PRO A 194 22.63 -5.35 0.43
N ARG A 195 22.84 -5.55 1.74
CA ARG A 195 22.34 -6.74 2.48
C ARG A 195 20.82 -6.87 2.47
N LEU A 196 20.08 -5.78 2.23
CA LEU A 196 18.62 -5.85 2.13
C LEU A 196 18.16 -6.78 1.00
N ARG A 197 18.96 -6.93 -0.07
CA ARG A 197 18.67 -7.82 -1.21
C ARG A 197 18.45 -9.28 -0.82
N PHE A 198 19.06 -9.74 0.27
CA PHE A 198 18.90 -11.11 0.76
C PHE A 198 17.48 -11.42 1.25
N PHE A 199 16.68 -10.40 1.45
CA PHE A 199 15.29 -10.52 1.94
C PHE A 199 14.23 -10.36 0.85
N ILE A 200 14.61 -10.12 -0.40
CA ILE A 200 13.65 -10.04 -1.52
C ILE A 200 12.84 -11.35 -1.60
N GLY A 201 11.51 -11.23 -1.56
CA GLY A 201 10.57 -12.35 -1.52
C GLY A 201 10.50 -13.08 -0.17
N ARG A 202 11.31 -12.69 0.80
CA ARG A 202 11.40 -13.25 2.17
C ARG A 202 11.36 -12.15 3.23
N GLU A 203 10.55 -11.12 3.00
CA GLU A 203 10.44 -9.95 3.87
C GLU A 203 9.95 -10.33 5.27
N ASP A 204 9.23 -11.46 5.40
CA ASP A 204 8.83 -12.06 6.68
C ASP A 204 10.03 -12.51 7.55
N LYS A 205 11.20 -12.78 6.96
CA LYS A 205 12.42 -13.19 7.66
C LYS A 205 13.29 -12.01 8.11
N LEU A 206 12.91 -10.76 7.83
CA LEU A 206 13.61 -9.61 8.38
C LEU A 206 13.61 -9.65 9.91
N PRO A 207 14.75 -9.37 10.58
CA PRO A 207 14.83 -9.37 12.04
C PRO A 207 14.05 -8.23 12.69
N PHE A 208 13.75 -7.17 11.94
CA PHE A 208 12.92 -6.02 12.34
C PHE A 208 12.15 -5.49 11.13
N ASP A 209 11.20 -4.57 11.36
CA ASP A 209 10.50 -3.88 10.30
C ASP A 209 10.38 -2.40 10.62
N GLN A 210 9.74 -1.62 9.77
CA GLN A 210 9.65 -0.16 9.90
C GLN A 210 9.00 0.28 11.21
N ASN A 211 8.03 -0.47 11.73
CA ASN A 211 7.45 -0.19 13.05
C ASN A 211 8.51 -0.21 14.17
N SER A 212 9.53 -1.05 14.07
CA SER A 212 10.64 -1.07 15.03
C SER A 212 11.53 0.17 14.90
N LEU A 213 11.81 0.62 13.66
CA LEU A 213 12.54 1.86 13.42
C LEU A 213 11.80 3.06 14.00
N PHE A 214 10.50 3.17 13.74
CA PHE A 214 9.69 4.28 14.24
C PHE A 214 9.46 4.21 15.76
N ALA A 215 9.51 3.03 16.36
CA ALA A 215 9.45 2.88 17.82
C ALA A 215 10.65 3.55 18.52
N LEU A 216 11.81 3.72 17.85
CA LEU A 216 12.95 4.50 18.37
C LEU A 216 12.63 6.00 18.48
N ILE A 217 11.63 6.49 17.77
CA ILE A 217 11.21 7.89 17.83
C ILE A 217 10.34 8.15 19.08
N ALA A 218 9.58 7.15 19.52
CA ALA A 218 8.67 7.29 20.64
C ALA A 218 9.40 7.70 21.95
N PRO A 219 8.84 8.58 22.79
CA PRO A 219 7.49 9.17 22.72
C PRO A 219 7.39 10.49 21.93
N ARG A 220 8.43 10.87 21.17
CA ARG A 220 8.45 12.08 20.32
C ARG A 220 7.41 12.00 19.21
N ALA A 221 7.02 13.15 18.64
CA ALA A 221 5.87 13.20 17.76
C ALA A 221 6.12 12.63 16.35
N VAL A 222 5.16 11.84 15.82
CA VAL A 222 5.19 11.27 14.46
C VAL A 222 3.86 11.50 13.77
N LEU A 223 3.88 12.06 12.55
CA LEU A 223 2.72 12.09 11.67
C LEU A 223 2.98 11.22 10.43
N LEU A 224 2.40 10.04 10.37
CA LEU A 224 2.37 9.23 9.15
C LEU A 224 1.41 9.87 8.14
N THR A 225 1.88 10.18 6.93
CA THR A 225 1.03 10.82 5.92
C THR A 225 1.31 10.31 4.51
N SER A 226 0.25 10.09 3.73
CA SER A 226 0.34 9.67 2.34
C SER A 226 -0.96 9.97 1.57
N ALA A 227 -0.88 9.88 0.24
CA ALA A 227 -2.06 9.81 -0.60
C ALA A 227 -2.52 8.36 -0.74
N TYR A 228 -3.74 8.03 -0.32
CA TYR A 228 -4.25 6.65 -0.37
C TYR A 228 -4.59 6.17 -1.79
N THR A 229 -4.65 7.07 -2.76
CA THR A 229 -4.80 6.76 -4.19
C THR A 229 -3.48 6.75 -4.96
N GLU A 230 -2.36 6.85 -4.26
CA GLU A 230 -1.03 6.74 -4.83
C GLU A 230 -0.66 5.27 -5.09
N SER A 231 -0.16 4.97 -6.30
CA SER A 231 0.04 3.60 -6.76
C SER A 231 1.08 2.77 -5.98
N ALA A 232 2.09 3.44 -5.41
CA ALA A 232 3.13 2.77 -4.62
C ALA A 232 2.69 2.50 -3.17
N ASN A 233 1.52 3.00 -2.77
CA ASN A 233 1.02 2.95 -1.41
C ASN A 233 0.18 1.69 -1.13
N SER A 234 0.26 1.22 0.11
CA SER A 234 -0.70 0.31 0.72
C SER A 234 -1.33 0.98 1.94
N ALA A 235 -2.50 1.57 1.78
CA ALA A 235 -3.21 2.19 2.90
C ALA A 235 -3.38 1.21 4.09
N LEU A 236 -3.65 -0.06 3.81
CA LEU A 236 -3.72 -1.09 4.85
C LEU A 236 -2.36 -1.25 5.58
N GLY A 237 -1.25 -1.30 4.86
CA GLY A 237 0.09 -1.42 5.45
C GLY A 237 0.42 -0.23 6.36
N PHE A 238 0.12 0.99 5.92
CA PHE A 238 0.24 2.19 6.75
C PHE A 238 -0.61 2.12 8.03
N GLU A 239 -1.84 1.65 7.93
CA GLU A 239 -2.72 1.52 9.09
C GLU A 239 -2.25 0.44 10.07
N GLN A 240 -1.69 -0.67 9.59
CA GLN A 240 -1.09 -1.67 10.47
C GLN A 240 0.14 -1.09 11.19
N HIS A 241 0.96 -0.31 10.49
CA HIS A 241 2.07 0.41 11.10
C HIS A 241 1.57 1.41 12.16
N PHE A 242 0.59 2.23 11.83
CA PHE A 242 -0.03 3.19 12.75
C PHE A 242 -0.57 2.50 14.02
N ARG A 243 -1.30 1.38 13.88
CA ARG A 243 -1.80 0.59 15.02
C ARG A 243 -0.66 0.09 15.91
N SER A 244 0.41 -0.42 15.30
CA SER A 244 1.61 -0.87 16.02
C SER A 244 2.24 0.29 16.81
N LEU A 245 2.38 1.46 16.19
CA LEU A 245 2.92 2.64 16.88
C LEU A 245 1.99 3.15 17.99
N LYS A 246 0.68 3.20 17.75
CA LYS A 246 -0.30 3.57 18.79
C LYS A 246 -0.12 2.72 20.06
N SER A 247 0.14 1.42 19.90
CA SER A 247 0.38 0.53 21.05
C SER A 247 1.66 0.91 21.82
N VAL A 248 2.77 1.21 21.11
CA VAL A 248 4.03 1.66 21.71
C VAL A 248 3.85 2.99 22.42
N TYR A 249 3.20 3.95 21.75
CA TYR A 249 2.96 5.29 22.33
C TYR A 249 2.00 5.25 23.52
N ALA A 250 0.99 4.39 23.48
CA ALA A 250 0.11 4.19 24.63
C ALA A 250 0.87 3.59 25.83
N PHE A 251 1.75 2.60 25.58
CA PHE A 251 2.61 2.02 26.62
C PHE A 251 3.52 3.08 27.27
N LEU A 252 4.02 4.04 26.48
CA LEU A 252 4.86 5.15 26.96
C LEU A 252 4.07 6.36 27.49
N GLY A 253 2.74 6.28 27.57
CA GLY A 253 1.88 7.35 28.08
C GLY A 253 1.72 8.57 27.14
N ALA A 254 2.03 8.44 25.87
CA ALA A 254 2.00 9.52 24.88
C ALA A 254 1.17 9.21 23.61
N PRO A 255 -0.02 8.60 23.70
CA PRO A 255 -0.80 8.16 22.52
C PRO A 255 -1.23 9.31 21.60
N GLN A 256 -1.22 10.56 22.09
CA GLN A 256 -1.54 11.76 21.34
C GLN A 256 -0.39 12.24 20.42
N ASN A 257 0.82 11.68 20.56
CA ASN A 257 1.99 12.10 19.79
C ASN A 257 2.16 11.35 18.47
N VAL A 258 1.27 10.41 18.14
CA VAL A 258 1.30 9.72 16.85
C VAL A 258 -0.02 9.93 16.10
N GLY A 259 0.11 10.43 14.86
CA GLY A 259 -1.00 10.71 13.96
C GLY A 259 -0.92 9.94 12.65
N LEU A 260 -2.08 9.81 11.99
CA LEU A 260 -2.23 9.26 10.65
C LEU A 260 -3.09 10.21 9.81
N ARG A 261 -2.54 10.67 8.69
CA ARG A 261 -3.26 11.54 7.76
C ARG A 261 -3.24 10.95 6.36
N PHE A 262 -4.39 10.55 5.87
CA PHE A 262 -4.60 10.20 4.48
C PHE A 262 -5.31 11.30 3.70
N ARG A 263 -4.96 11.45 2.44
CA ARG A 263 -5.66 12.28 1.47
C ARG A 263 -5.84 11.55 0.14
N PRO A 264 -6.82 11.92 -0.67
CA PRO A 264 -6.83 11.52 -2.09
C PRO A 264 -5.72 12.27 -2.85
N GLY A 265 -5.28 11.72 -3.98
CA GLY A 265 -4.37 12.41 -4.89
C GLY A 265 -3.18 11.56 -5.33
N ILE A 266 -2.18 12.25 -5.84
CA ILE A 266 -1.01 11.69 -6.49
C ILE A 266 0.23 11.75 -5.58
N HIS A 267 1.35 11.19 -6.05
CA HIS A 267 2.67 11.28 -5.42
C HIS A 267 3.24 12.69 -5.50
N ALA A 268 2.65 13.62 -4.75
CA ALA A 268 3.05 15.02 -4.67
C ALA A 268 2.70 15.59 -3.30
N THR A 269 3.32 16.71 -2.95
CA THR A 269 3.00 17.50 -1.77
C THR A 269 2.43 18.85 -2.21
N THR A 270 1.28 19.20 -1.68
CA THR A 270 0.61 20.49 -1.93
C THR A 270 0.86 21.47 -0.77
N VAL A 271 0.54 22.74 -0.98
CA VAL A 271 0.56 23.73 0.11
C VAL A 271 -0.36 23.30 1.26
N GLY A 272 -1.52 22.73 0.96
CA GLY A 272 -2.44 22.22 1.98
C GLY A 272 -1.86 21.05 2.80
N ASP A 273 -0.94 20.27 2.22
CA ASP A 273 -0.22 19.25 2.98
C ASP A 273 0.77 19.87 3.96
N ILE A 274 1.53 20.87 3.50
CA ILE A 274 2.51 21.58 4.34
C ILE A 274 1.81 22.30 5.50
N GLU A 275 0.67 22.95 5.24
CA GLU A 275 -0.13 23.56 6.29
C GLU A 275 -0.61 22.53 7.32
N ALA A 276 -1.06 21.36 6.89
CA ALA A 276 -1.45 20.27 7.78
C ALA A 276 -0.27 19.71 8.61
N TYR A 277 0.95 19.70 8.04
CA TYR A 277 2.16 19.33 8.78
C TYR A 277 2.47 20.35 9.88
N LEU A 278 2.29 21.63 9.58
CA LEU A 278 2.47 22.70 10.54
C LEU A 278 1.36 22.72 11.60
N ASP A 279 0.11 22.39 11.25
CA ASP A 279 -0.96 22.21 12.23
C ASP A 279 -0.63 21.10 13.23
N PHE A 280 -0.08 19.98 12.73
CA PHE A 280 0.38 18.90 13.58
C PHE A 280 1.53 19.33 14.50
N THR A 281 2.56 19.99 13.94
CA THR A 281 3.70 20.45 14.73
C THR A 281 3.30 21.54 15.72
N ASP A 282 2.40 22.44 15.37
CA ASP A 282 1.84 23.44 16.29
C ASP A 282 1.10 22.78 17.47
N ALA A 283 0.34 21.71 17.18
CA ALA A 283 -0.38 20.96 18.22
C ALA A 283 0.58 20.28 19.21
N VAL A 284 1.55 19.50 18.70
CA VAL A 284 2.48 18.74 19.55
C VAL A 284 3.51 19.62 20.25
N PHE A 285 3.80 20.82 19.73
CA PHE A 285 4.65 21.83 20.37
C PHE A 285 3.89 22.77 21.34
N GLY A 286 2.57 22.55 21.48
CA GLY A 286 1.73 23.37 22.35
C GLY A 286 1.55 24.82 21.89
N ARG A 287 1.69 25.10 20.59
CA ARG A 287 1.55 26.44 20.02
C ARG A 287 0.10 26.77 19.63
N ARG A 288 -0.63 25.77 19.18
CA ARG A 288 -2.06 25.85 18.86
C ARG A 288 -2.76 24.56 19.25
N ALA A 289 -3.99 24.65 19.72
CA ALA A 289 -4.83 23.49 19.92
C ALA A 289 -5.37 23.02 18.56
N SER A 290 -4.97 21.81 18.13
CA SER A 290 -5.48 21.15 16.96
C SER A 290 -5.55 19.64 17.24
N PRO A 291 -6.59 18.93 16.76
CA PRO A 291 -6.64 17.49 16.91
C PRO A 291 -5.54 16.83 16.06
N VAL A 292 -4.85 15.85 16.64
CA VAL A 292 -3.94 15.01 15.88
C VAL A 292 -4.77 14.06 15.03
N PRO A 293 -4.58 14.03 13.70
CA PRO A 293 -5.38 13.19 12.81
C PRO A 293 -5.11 11.70 13.04
N ASP A 294 -6.15 10.86 13.00
CA ASP A 294 -6.05 9.40 13.20
C ASP A 294 -7.06 8.62 12.37
N ALA A 295 -7.66 9.24 11.35
CA ALA A 295 -8.71 8.62 10.54
C ALA A 295 -8.15 7.53 9.62
N MET A 296 -8.58 6.28 9.85
CA MET A 296 -8.28 5.12 9.03
C MET A 296 -9.36 4.89 7.96
N ILE A 297 -8.95 4.30 6.83
CA ILE A 297 -9.84 3.81 5.76
C ILE A 297 -10.30 2.39 6.10
N PHE A 298 -9.36 1.54 6.53
CA PHE A 298 -9.59 0.15 6.93
C PHE A 298 -9.64 0.02 8.45
N GLY A 299 -10.42 0.89 9.10
CA GLY A 299 -10.54 0.96 10.56
C GLY A 299 -11.14 -0.29 11.23
N TYR A 300 -11.47 -1.32 10.44
CA TYR A 300 -12.00 -2.59 10.91
C TYR A 300 -11.11 -3.27 11.95
N THR A 301 -11.74 -3.81 13.01
CA THR A 301 -11.19 -4.84 13.88
C THR A 301 -12.22 -5.95 14.08
N PHE A 302 -11.75 -7.16 14.34
CA PHE A 302 -12.65 -8.29 14.63
C PHE A 302 -13.51 -8.06 15.87
N GLU A 303 -12.95 -7.43 16.90
CA GLU A 303 -13.66 -7.15 18.15
C GLU A 303 -14.73 -6.07 17.97
N ASP A 304 -14.44 -5.01 17.20
CA ASP A 304 -15.47 -4.00 16.86
C ASP A 304 -16.60 -4.62 16.05
N TRP A 305 -16.27 -5.45 15.05
CA TRP A 305 -17.28 -6.16 14.28
C TRP A 305 -18.15 -7.05 15.17
N LYS A 306 -17.56 -7.82 16.07
CA LYS A 306 -18.26 -8.66 17.02
C LYS A 306 -19.24 -7.86 17.90
N SER A 307 -18.79 -6.70 18.35
CA SER A 307 -19.62 -5.78 19.15
C SER A 307 -20.78 -5.21 18.34
N ILE A 308 -20.52 -4.80 17.09
CA ILE A 308 -21.53 -4.18 16.21
C ILE A 308 -22.56 -5.21 15.73
N SER A 309 -22.11 -6.39 15.34
CA SER A 309 -22.97 -7.45 14.82
C SER A 309 -23.73 -8.21 15.89
N GLY A 310 -23.20 -8.26 17.11
CA GLY A 310 -23.72 -9.11 18.19
C GLY A 310 -23.55 -10.61 17.92
N GLU A 311 -22.79 -11.00 16.88
CA GLU A 311 -22.62 -12.39 16.49
C GLU A 311 -21.71 -13.16 17.44
N THR A 312 -21.99 -14.45 17.58
CA THR A 312 -21.23 -15.39 18.39
C THR A 312 -20.92 -16.66 17.60
N ARG A 313 -19.96 -17.45 18.08
CA ARG A 313 -19.67 -18.76 17.49
C ARG A 313 -20.93 -19.63 17.50
N PRO A 314 -21.36 -20.18 16.33
CA PRO A 314 -22.53 -21.07 16.27
C PRO A 314 -22.33 -22.31 17.13
N ARG A 315 -23.36 -22.70 17.87
CA ARG A 315 -23.36 -23.96 18.68
C ARG A 315 -23.49 -25.20 17.81
N VAL A 316 -24.14 -25.07 16.65
CA VAL A 316 -24.36 -26.14 15.67
C VAL A 316 -23.83 -25.66 14.32
N PRO A 317 -23.15 -26.52 13.53
CA PRO A 317 -22.69 -26.14 12.21
C PRO A 317 -23.84 -25.65 11.34
N ALA A 318 -23.58 -24.61 10.54
CA ALA A 318 -24.56 -24.08 9.58
C ALA A 318 -24.94 -25.15 8.55
N LYS A 319 -26.21 -25.19 8.13
CA LYS A 319 -26.68 -26.10 7.08
C LYS A 319 -26.02 -25.79 5.73
N ASP A 320 -25.72 -24.53 5.45
CA ASP A 320 -24.96 -24.06 4.30
C ASP A 320 -23.74 -23.27 4.80
N PRO A 321 -22.60 -23.92 5.00
CA PRO A 321 -21.40 -23.25 5.55
C PRO A 321 -20.85 -22.16 4.64
N LEU A 322 -21.00 -22.30 3.32
CA LEU A 322 -20.50 -21.31 2.36
C LEU A 322 -21.28 -19.99 2.50
N ARG A 323 -22.62 -20.06 2.48
CA ARG A 323 -23.46 -18.87 2.69
C ARG A 323 -23.29 -18.29 4.09
N TRP A 324 -23.15 -19.17 5.10
CA TRP A 324 -22.88 -18.69 6.47
C TRP A 324 -21.58 -17.86 6.53
N ALA A 325 -20.51 -18.28 5.89
CA ALA A 325 -19.25 -17.54 5.89
C ALA A 325 -19.34 -16.18 5.17
N LEU A 326 -20.05 -16.15 4.03
CA LEU A 326 -20.26 -14.92 3.26
C LEU A 326 -21.21 -13.93 3.96
N GLY A 327 -22.07 -14.45 4.85
CA GLY A 327 -23.01 -13.62 5.58
C GLY A 327 -24.33 -13.38 4.86
N ASP A 328 -25.16 -12.57 5.49
CA ASP A 328 -26.54 -12.34 5.06
C ASP A 328 -26.57 -11.24 3.99
N GLU A 329 -26.65 -11.64 2.73
CA GLU A 329 -26.75 -10.71 1.61
C GLU A 329 -28.02 -9.84 1.75
N PRO A 330 -27.90 -8.50 1.78
CA PRO A 330 -29.07 -7.64 1.80
C PRO A 330 -29.93 -7.84 0.55
N PRO A 331 -31.25 -7.51 0.60
CA PRO A 331 -32.11 -7.56 -0.57
C PRO A 331 -31.51 -6.77 -1.73
N GLN A 332 -31.37 -7.42 -2.87
CA GLN A 332 -30.83 -6.83 -4.10
C GLN A 332 -31.97 -6.55 -5.07
N VAL A 333 -31.89 -5.39 -5.75
CA VAL A 333 -32.69 -5.16 -6.94
C VAL A 333 -32.20 -6.09 -8.04
N ALA A 334 -33.12 -6.67 -8.81
CA ALA A 334 -32.74 -7.52 -9.94
C ALA A 334 -31.76 -6.77 -10.85
N PHE A 335 -30.68 -7.45 -11.23
CA PHE A 335 -29.65 -6.86 -12.09
C PHE A 335 -30.28 -6.48 -13.43
N GLY A 336 -30.31 -5.19 -13.71
CA GLY A 336 -30.87 -4.66 -14.95
C GLY A 336 -30.03 -5.04 -16.17
N LYS A 337 -30.54 -4.74 -17.36
CA LYS A 337 -29.73 -4.89 -18.58
C LYS A 337 -28.50 -3.99 -18.52
N PRO A 338 -27.37 -4.38 -19.12
CA PRO A 338 -26.19 -3.55 -19.18
C PRO A 338 -26.54 -2.19 -19.75
N SER A 339 -26.26 -1.14 -19.03
CA SER A 339 -26.41 0.23 -19.52
C SER A 339 -25.03 0.78 -19.88
N ARG A 340 -24.99 1.77 -20.79
CA ARG A 340 -23.78 2.53 -21.03
C ARG A 340 -23.47 3.29 -19.74
N ALA A 341 -22.45 2.87 -19.01
CA ALA A 341 -22.06 3.56 -17.80
C ALA A 341 -21.59 4.98 -18.12
N PRO A 342 -21.90 5.97 -17.29
CA PRO A 342 -21.34 7.30 -17.44
C PRO A 342 -19.82 7.25 -17.38
N GLU A 343 -19.18 8.25 -17.96
CA GLU A 343 -17.72 8.35 -18.03
C GLU A 343 -17.08 8.16 -16.65
N LYS A 344 -16.04 7.31 -16.58
CA LYS A 344 -15.38 7.02 -15.31
C LYS A 344 -14.67 8.26 -14.79
N PHE A 345 -14.99 8.67 -13.59
CA PHE A 345 -14.19 9.61 -12.85
C PHE A 345 -13.01 8.88 -12.23
N PHE A 346 -11.85 9.00 -12.84
CA PHE A 346 -10.62 8.37 -12.37
C PHE A 346 -9.87 9.34 -11.45
N VAL A 347 -9.89 9.07 -10.15
CA VAL A 347 -9.09 9.79 -9.16
C VAL A 347 -7.80 9.01 -8.95
N GLY A 348 -6.80 9.26 -9.77
CA GLY A 348 -5.49 8.63 -9.66
C GLY A 348 -4.40 9.52 -10.24
N ASP A 349 -3.14 9.23 -9.92
CA ASP A 349 -2.04 9.95 -10.54
C ASP A 349 -1.92 9.62 -12.04
N GLY A 350 -1.21 10.47 -12.79
CA GLY A 350 -1.03 10.28 -14.23
C GLY A 350 -0.35 8.95 -14.57
N TRP A 351 0.38 8.37 -13.62
CA TRP A 351 1.05 7.09 -13.77
C TRP A 351 0.05 5.93 -13.70
N ILE A 352 -0.90 5.94 -12.76
CA ILE A 352 -2.00 4.97 -12.74
C ILE A 352 -2.82 5.08 -14.03
N ARG A 353 -3.10 6.31 -14.50
CA ARG A 353 -3.77 6.52 -15.79
C ARG A 353 -2.98 5.91 -16.94
N SER A 354 -1.66 6.08 -16.99
CA SER A 354 -0.82 5.50 -18.04
C SER A 354 -0.75 3.98 -17.99
N MET A 355 -0.87 3.38 -16.82
CA MET A 355 -0.98 1.92 -16.66
C MET A 355 -2.36 1.39 -17.09
N ALA A 356 -3.42 2.15 -16.82
CA ALA A 356 -4.79 1.81 -17.20
C ALA A 356 -5.04 1.99 -18.70
N GLN A 357 -4.37 2.95 -19.33
CA GLN A 357 -4.48 3.15 -20.77
C GLN A 357 -3.73 2.02 -21.48
N LEU A 358 -4.50 1.05 -21.98
CA LEU A 358 -4.00 0.26 -23.08
C LEU A 358 -3.57 1.26 -24.19
N PRO A 359 -2.44 1.01 -24.87
CA PRO A 359 -2.08 1.86 -26.01
C PRO A 359 -3.33 2.00 -26.89
N ALA A 360 -3.55 3.19 -27.43
CA ALA A 360 -4.59 3.41 -28.43
C ALA A 360 -4.30 2.48 -29.63
N ASP A 361 -4.71 1.23 -29.49
CA ASP A 361 -4.59 0.21 -30.51
C ASP A 361 -5.95 0.15 -31.20
N PRO A 362 -6.04 0.49 -32.51
CA PRO A 362 -7.28 0.41 -33.26
C PRO A 362 -7.88 -1.02 -33.30
N LYS A 363 -7.12 -1.99 -32.80
CA LYS A 363 -7.56 -3.39 -32.66
C LYS A 363 -8.31 -3.67 -31.35
N ILE A 364 -8.44 -2.69 -30.44
CA ILE A 364 -9.09 -2.84 -29.14
C ILE A 364 -10.24 -1.84 -29.02
N LYS A 365 -11.43 -2.35 -28.72
CA LYS A 365 -12.59 -1.55 -28.35
C LYS A 365 -12.82 -1.68 -26.86
N VAL A 366 -12.96 -0.57 -26.13
CA VAL A 366 -13.31 -0.57 -24.71
C VAL A 366 -14.74 -0.05 -24.56
N VAL A 367 -15.57 -0.83 -23.85
CA VAL A 367 -16.96 -0.49 -23.59
C VAL A 367 -17.15 -0.44 -22.07
N SER A 368 -17.76 0.63 -21.58
CA SER A 368 -18.15 0.72 -20.18
C SER A 368 -19.48 0.00 -19.95
N VAL A 369 -19.51 -0.93 -19.00
CA VAL A 369 -20.67 -1.76 -18.66
C VAL A 369 -21.13 -1.40 -17.26
N GLY A 370 -22.41 -0.98 -17.14
CA GLY A 370 -23.07 -0.83 -15.85
C GLY A 370 -23.61 -2.17 -15.35
N PHE A 371 -23.49 -2.46 -14.06
CA PHE A 371 -24.01 -3.67 -13.44
C PHE A 371 -24.34 -3.46 -11.96
N GLY A 372 -25.08 -4.39 -11.38
CA GLY A 372 -25.43 -4.34 -9.96
C GLY A 372 -26.12 -3.02 -9.58
N VAL A 373 -25.79 -2.52 -8.39
CA VAL A 373 -26.30 -1.22 -7.91
C VAL A 373 -25.23 -0.16 -8.18
N ASP A 374 -25.37 0.54 -9.30
CA ASP A 374 -24.51 1.66 -9.72
C ASP A 374 -23.01 1.32 -9.82
N LEU A 375 -22.69 0.10 -10.27
CA LEU A 375 -21.33 -0.36 -10.48
C LEU A 375 -20.93 -0.28 -11.96
N LYS A 376 -19.63 -0.20 -12.23
CA LYS A 376 -19.06 -0.04 -13.56
C LYS A 376 -17.90 -0.98 -13.76
N ALA A 377 -17.86 -1.58 -14.96
CA ALA A 377 -16.75 -2.38 -15.44
C ALA A 377 -16.27 -1.86 -16.80
N ASP A 378 -15.03 -2.14 -17.14
CA ASP A 378 -14.52 -1.99 -18.50
C ASP A 378 -14.54 -3.36 -19.19
N LEU A 379 -15.20 -3.42 -20.34
CA LEU A 379 -15.20 -4.56 -21.23
C LEU A 379 -14.27 -4.25 -22.42
N TYR A 380 -13.15 -4.93 -22.46
CA TYR A 380 -12.14 -4.85 -23.53
C TYR A 380 -12.47 -5.90 -24.58
N LEU A 381 -12.64 -5.48 -25.81
CA LEU A 381 -13.04 -6.33 -26.92
C LEU A 381 -12.00 -6.25 -28.06
N PRO A 382 -11.68 -7.37 -28.75
CA PRO A 382 -11.01 -7.28 -30.04
C PRO A 382 -11.86 -6.46 -31.01
N ALA A 383 -11.28 -5.41 -31.62
CA ALA A 383 -12.04 -4.55 -32.55
C ALA A 383 -12.38 -5.23 -33.87
N LYS A 384 -11.69 -6.31 -34.21
CA LYS A 384 -11.91 -7.12 -35.43
C LYS A 384 -12.26 -8.57 -35.04
N GLY A 385 -13.01 -9.22 -35.86
CA GLY A 385 -13.42 -10.62 -35.73
C GLY A 385 -14.94 -10.77 -35.59
N GLU A 386 -15.51 -11.70 -36.34
CA GLU A 386 -16.92 -12.03 -36.33
C GLU A 386 -17.25 -12.98 -35.16
N GLY A 387 -18.52 -13.03 -34.76
CA GLY A 387 -19.05 -13.94 -33.74
C GLY A 387 -18.79 -13.53 -32.29
N ARG A 388 -19.44 -14.28 -31.40
CA ARG A 388 -19.32 -14.09 -29.94
C ARG A 388 -17.94 -14.52 -29.45
N LYS A 389 -17.38 -13.76 -28.50
CA LYS A 389 -16.03 -13.97 -27.94
C LYS A 389 -16.08 -14.71 -26.61
N PRO A 390 -15.13 -15.63 -26.34
CA PRO A 390 -14.90 -16.11 -24.99
C PRO A 390 -14.51 -14.92 -24.08
N LEU A 391 -14.93 -14.95 -22.83
CA LEU A 391 -14.72 -13.87 -21.88
C LEU A 391 -13.83 -14.32 -20.73
N VAL A 392 -12.83 -13.53 -20.42
CA VAL A 392 -12.11 -13.58 -19.14
C VAL A 392 -12.62 -12.46 -18.23
N VAL A 393 -13.14 -12.82 -17.06
CA VAL A 393 -13.41 -11.86 -15.99
C VAL A 393 -12.16 -11.80 -15.13
N TRP A 394 -11.49 -10.65 -15.18
CA TRP A 394 -10.25 -10.39 -14.43
C TRP A 394 -10.57 -9.87 -13.04
N LEU A 395 -10.14 -10.63 -12.02
CA LEU A 395 -10.32 -10.30 -10.61
C LEU A 395 -8.95 -9.98 -10.00
N HIS A 396 -8.78 -8.74 -9.59
CA HIS A 396 -7.47 -8.17 -9.21
C HIS A 396 -7.01 -8.58 -7.80
N PRO A 397 -5.69 -8.46 -7.49
CA PRO A 397 -5.15 -8.74 -6.17
C PRO A 397 -5.51 -7.64 -5.16
N TYR A 398 -4.82 -7.58 -3.99
CA TYR A 398 -4.99 -6.54 -2.97
C TYR A 398 -4.47 -5.16 -3.42
N ALA A 399 -4.87 -4.74 -4.59
CA ALA A 399 -4.41 -3.51 -5.25
C ALA A 399 -5.15 -2.27 -4.72
N HIS A 400 -4.87 -1.86 -3.48
CA HIS A 400 -5.62 -0.83 -2.77
C HIS A 400 -5.80 0.45 -3.59
N ALA A 401 -4.71 1.05 -4.06
CA ALA A 401 -4.77 2.32 -4.80
C ALA A 401 -5.13 2.16 -6.29
N SER A 402 -4.72 1.06 -6.92
CA SER A 402 -4.79 0.89 -8.37
C SER A 402 -5.94 0.00 -8.86
N GLY A 403 -6.52 -0.82 -7.98
CA GLY A 403 -7.60 -1.73 -8.37
C GLY A 403 -7.23 -2.67 -9.52
N TYR A 404 -8.16 -2.89 -10.44
CA TYR A 404 -7.96 -3.83 -11.56
C TYR A 404 -6.88 -3.40 -12.57
N VAL A 405 -6.47 -2.13 -12.58
CA VAL A 405 -5.46 -1.64 -13.54
C VAL A 405 -4.04 -2.08 -13.18
N TYR A 406 -3.82 -2.57 -11.97
CA TYR A 406 -2.52 -3.07 -11.55
C TYR A 406 -2.08 -4.24 -12.43
N LYS A 407 -0.94 -4.04 -13.11
CA LYS A 407 -0.38 -5.01 -14.07
C LYS A 407 -1.35 -5.53 -15.14
N ALA A 408 -2.50 -4.87 -15.34
CA ALA A 408 -3.53 -5.33 -16.29
C ALA A 408 -3.11 -5.22 -17.76
N LYS A 409 -2.24 -4.26 -18.10
CA LYS A 409 -1.89 -3.94 -19.49
C LYS A 409 -1.38 -5.15 -20.27
N ALA A 410 -0.37 -5.85 -19.75
CA ALA A 410 0.24 -6.97 -20.45
C ALA A 410 -0.71 -8.17 -20.61
N PRO A 411 -1.37 -8.68 -19.52
CA PRO A 411 -2.33 -9.77 -19.64
C PRO A 411 -3.53 -9.43 -20.52
N PHE A 412 -4.06 -8.20 -20.47
CA PHE A 412 -5.20 -7.83 -21.32
C PHE A 412 -4.86 -7.80 -22.80
N LEU A 413 -3.70 -7.22 -23.14
CA LEU A 413 -3.23 -7.21 -24.54
C LEU A 413 -3.04 -8.62 -25.09
N GLU A 414 -2.48 -9.53 -24.32
CA GLU A 414 -2.25 -10.91 -24.74
C GLU A 414 -3.56 -11.69 -24.86
N LEU A 415 -4.47 -11.58 -23.90
CA LEU A 415 -5.80 -12.19 -23.97
C LEU A 415 -6.58 -11.71 -25.21
N ILE A 416 -6.54 -10.40 -25.49
CA ILE A 416 -7.21 -9.83 -26.67
C ILE A 416 -6.59 -10.37 -27.98
N ARG A 417 -5.26 -10.51 -28.05
CA ARG A 417 -4.57 -11.10 -29.21
C ARG A 417 -4.98 -12.56 -29.44
N ARG A 418 -5.27 -13.30 -28.35
CA ARG A 418 -5.77 -14.67 -28.39
C ARG A 418 -7.29 -14.75 -28.66
N GLY A 419 -7.93 -13.58 -28.86
CA GLY A 419 -9.34 -13.49 -29.25
C GLY A 419 -10.33 -13.51 -28.07
N TYR A 420 -9.87 -13.34 -26.82
CA TYR A 420 -10.75 -13.17 -25.67
C TYR A 420 -11.23 -11.74 -25.54
N ALA A 421 -12.45 -11.58 -25.03
CA ALA A 421 -12.85 -10.36 -24.36
C ALA A 421 -12.35 -10.37 -22.91
N VAL A 422 -12.13 -9.21 -22.31
CA VAL A 422 -11.75 -9.09 -20.90
C VAL A 422 -12.70 -8.13 -20.20
N LEU A 423 -13.34 -8.57 -19.10
CA LEU A 423 -14.13 -7.75 -18.21
C LEU A 423 -13.34 -7.47 -16.95
N ALA A 424 -13.20 -6.20 -16.56
CA ALA A 424 -12.48 -5.82 -15.35
C ALA A 424 -13.17 -4.68 -14.61
N PHE A 425 -13.15 -4.75 -13.29
CA PHE A 425 -13.74 -3.75 -12.39
C PHE A 425 -13.06 -3.79 -11.02
N ASP A 426 -13.24 -2.72 -10.24
CA ASP A 426 -12.68 -2.63 -8.90
C ASP A 426 -13.58 -3.31 -7.86
N HIS A 427 -12.99 -4.12 -6.99
CA HIS A 427 -13.66 -4.63 -5.80
C HIS A 427 -13.89 -3.49 -4.79
N ILE A 428 -14.87 -3.67 -3.91
CA ILE A 428 -15.08 -2.76 -2.77
C ILE A 428 -13.80 -2.67 -1.93
N GLY A 429 -13.38 -1.45 -1.60
CA GLY A 429 -12.14 -1.19 -0.86
C GLY A 429 -10.89 -1.05 -1.71
N TYR A 430 -11.02 -1.04 -3.05
CA TYR A 430 -9.89 -0.96 -3.97
C TYR A 430 -10.15 0.00 -5.12
N GLY A 431 -9.06 0.57 -5.65
CA GLY A 431 -9.10 1.47 -6.80
C GLY A 431 -10.08 2.63 -6.63
N THR A 432 -10.98 2.79 -7.57
CA THR A 432 -12.02 3.84 -7.53
C THR A 432 -13.04 3.64 -6.40
N ARG A 433 -13.03 2.49 -5.72
CA ARG A 433 -13.95 2.13 -4.63
C ARG A 433 -13.27 2.01 -3.27
N ILE A 434 -12.06 2.55 -3.12
CA ILE A 434 -11.26 2.40 -1.88
C ILE A 434 -12.01 2.92 -0.64
N GLU A 435 -12.69 4.05 -0.75
CA GLU A 435 -13.43 4.64 0.38
C GLU A 435 -14.73 3.88 0.72
N HIS A 436 -15.24 3.05 -0.19
CA HIS A 436 -16.46 2.27 0.08
C HIS A 436 -16.28 1.21 1.18
N ALA A 437 -15.04 0.81 1.47
CA ALA A 437 -14.74 -0.09 2.60
C ALA A 437 -14.89 0.60 3.96
N LYS A 438 -14.75 1.94 4.00
CA LYS A 438 -14.88 2.70 5.24
C LYS A 438 -16.26 2.46 5.84
N ASP A 439 -16.28 2.12 7.11
CA ASP A 439 -17.50 1.84 7.86
C ASP A 439 -18.43 0.75 7.24
N PHE A 440 -17.88 -0.15 6.43
CA PHE A 440 -18.68 -1.20 5.78
C PHE A 440 -19.48 -2.01 6.78
N TYR A 441 -18.85 -2.48 7.86
CA TYR A 441 -19.51 -3.32 8.87
C TYR A 441 -20.45 -2.55 9.80
N ARG A 442 -20.38 -1.21 9.85
CA ARG A 442 -21.42 -0.39 10.49
C ARG A 442 -22.70 -0.36 9.65
N ARG A 443 -22.57 -0.37 8.32
CA ARG A 443 -23.71 -0.41 7.38
C ARG A 443 -24.29 -1.80 7.19
N TYR A 444 -23.40 -2.83 7.16
CA TYR A 444 -23.75 -4.21 6.86
C TYR A 444 -23.09 -5.17 7.87
N PRO A 445 -23.53 -5.19 9.14
CA PRO A 445 -22.87 -5.95 10.21
C PRO A 445 -22.85 -7.47 9.97
N HIS A 446 -23.85 -8.00 9.25
CA HIS A 446 -24.03 -9.43 9.02
C HIS A 446 -23.58 -9.90 7.62
N TRP A 447 -23.12 -9.00 6.77
CA TRP A 447 -22.62 -9.32 5.43
C TRP A 447 -21.11 -9.12 5.34
N SER A 448 -20.40 -10.07 4.77
CA SER A 448 -18.95 -9.98 4.69
C SER A 448 -18.46 -9.16 3.47
N LEU A 449 -17.25 -8.59 3.56
CA LEU A 449 -16.62 -7.91 2.43
C LEU A 449 -16.45 -8.87 1.24
N LEU A 450 -16.03 -10.12 1.49
CA LEU A 450 -15.93 -11.12 0.43
C LEU A 450 -17.31 -11.46 -0.15
N GLY A 451 -18.36 -11.52 0.69
CA GLY A 451 -19.75 -11.68 0.25
C GLY A 451 -20.16 -10.58 -0.72
N LYS A 452 -19.84 -9.31 -0.40
CA LYS A 452 -20.09 -8.18 -1.30
C LYS A 452 -19.33 -8.32 -2.63
N MET A 453 -18.06 -8.71 -2.61
CA MET A 453 -17.25 -8.90 -3.83
C MET A 453 -17.81 -10.03 -4.71
N VAL A 454 -18.27 -11.12 -4.09
CA VAL A 454 -18.92 -12.23 -4.79
C VAL A 454 -20.24 -11.79 -5.41
N THR A 455 -21.09 -11.09 -4.67
CA THR A 455 -22.34 -10.54 -5.21
C THR A 455 -22.11 -9.58 -6.38
N ASP A 456 -21.12 -8.68 -6.26
CA ASP A 456 -20.76 -7.77 -7.35
C ASP A 456 -20.29 -8.52 -8.60
N THR A 457 -19.47 -9.57 -8.39
CA THR A 457 -18.98 -10.42 -9.51
C THR A 457 -20.12 -11.15 -10.19
N ARG A 458 -21.07 -11.72 -9.43
CA ARG A 458 -22.28 -12.36 -9.99
C ARG A 458 -23.16 -11.36 -10.76
N ALA A 459 -23.28 -10.13 -10.26
CA ALA A 459 -23.97 -9.06 -10.99
C ALA A 459 -23.29 -8.74 -12.32
N ALA A 460 -21.96 -8.66 -12.34
CA ALA A 460 -21.18 -8.46 -13.56
C ALA A 460 -21.35 -9.61 -14.56
N LEU A 461 -21.35 -10.85 -14.10
CA LEU A 461 -21.63 -12.04 -14.91
C LEU A 461 -23.02 -11.98 -15.54
N ALA A 462 -24.04 -11.63 -14.75
CA ALA A 462 -25.42 -11.49 -15.24
C ALA A 462 -25.51 -10.39 -16.33
N ALA A 463 -24.83 -9.26 -16.14
CA ALA A 463 -24.82 -8.17 -17.10
C ALA A 463 -24.15 -8.55 -18.44
N VAL A 464 -23.03 -9.26 -18.41
CA VAL A 464 -22.31 -9.63 -19.66
C VAL A 464 -22.90 -10.82 -20.38
N ARG A 465 -23.64 -11.70 -19.68
CA ARG A 465 -24.35 -12.84 -20.30
C ARG A 465 -25.33 -12.39 -21.39
N GLU A 466 -25.93 -11.23 -21.23
CA GLU A 466 -26.89 -10.65 -22.18
C GLU A 466 -26.19 -9.93 -23.36
N SER A 467 -24.86 -9.80 -23.33
CA SER A 467 -24.10 -9.12 -24.40
C SER A 467 -24.10 -9.98 -25.68
N LYS A 468 -24.39 -9.31 -26.80
CA LYS A 468 -24.29 -9.97 -28.13
C LYS A 468 -22.86 -10.30 -28.54
N GLU A 469 -21.87 -9.69 -27.91
CA GLU A 469 -20.46 -9.81 -28.21
C GLU A 469 -19.79 -10.96 -27.44
N ILE A 470 -20.45 -11.48 -26.38
CA ILE A 470 -19.88 -12.50 -25.49
C ILE A 470 -20.57 -13.85 -25.67
N ASP A 471 -19.77 -14.91 -25.68
CA ASP A 471 -20.26 -16.28 -25.63
C ASP A 471 -20.55 -16.69 -24.18
N PRO A 472 -21.81 -16.87 -23.81
CA PRO A 472 -22.15 -17.20 -22.42
C PRO A 472 -21.71 -18.59 -21.98
N ALA A 473 -21.39 -19.50 -22.91
CA ALA A 473 -20.85 -20.82 -22.61
C ALA A 473 -19.33 -20.82 -22.32
N ARG A 474 -18.63 -19.72 -22.65
CA ARG A 474 -17.18 -19.59 -22.54
C ARG A 474 -16.78 -18.37 -21.70
N ILE A 475 -17.24 -18.34 -20.46
CA ILE A 475 -16.90 -17.31 -19.47
C ILE A 475 -15.97 -17.94 -18.43
N PHE A 476 -14.80 -17.35 -18.26
CA PHE A 476 -13.74 -17.81 -17.37
C PHE A 476 -13.48 -16.78 -16.27
N LEU A 477 -13.38 -17.24 -15.01
CA LEU A 477 -12.92 -16.39 -13.92
C LEU A 477 -11.41 -16.56 -13.76
N VAL A 478 -10.67 -15.48 -13.82
CA VAL A 478 -9.21 -15.46 -13.59
C VAL A 478 -8.90 -14.48 -12.47
N GLY A 479 -8.42 -15.01 -11.34
CA GLY A 479 -8.11 -14.20 -10.17
C GLY A 479 -6.67 -14.37 -9.68
N TYR A 480 -6.10 -13.27 -9.21
CA TYR A 480 -4.80 -13.24 -8.56
C TYR A 480 -4.95 -12.83 -7.09
N ALA A 481 -4.34 -13.56 -6.18
CA ALA A 481 -4.37 -13.32 -4.73
C ALA A 481 -5.81 -13.11 -4.19
N LEU A 482 -6.22 -11.90 -3.84
CA LEU A 482 -7.61 -11.60 -3.46
C LEU A 482 -8.61 -12.02 -4.54
N GLY A 483 -8.32 -11.67 -5.79
CA GLY A 483 -9.19 -12.03 -6.92
C GLY A 483 -9.38 -13.51 -7.10
N ALA A 484 -8.38 -14.33 -6.75
CA ALA A 484 -8.51 -15.79 -6.77
C ALA A 484 -9.51 -16.30 -5.72
N LYS A 485 -9.54 -15.67 -4.54
CA LYS A 485 -10.56 -15.97 -3.51
C LYS A 485 -11.96 -15.63 -4.05
N VAL A 486 -12.12 -14.43 -4.61
CA VAL A 486 -13.40 -14.00 -5.20
C VAL A 486 -13.82 -14.95 -6.34
N ALA A 487 -12.89 -15.38 -7.21
CA ALA A 487 -13.16 -16.31 -8.30
C ALA A 487 -13.72 -17.65 -7.80
N PHE A 488 -13.07 -18.26 -6.81
CA PHE A 488 -13.47 -19.54 -6.23
C PHE A 488 -14.86 -19.47 -5.57
N TRP A 489 -15.06 -18.46 -4.71
CA TRP A 489 -16.34 -18.29 -4.03
C TRP A 489 -17.47 -17.90 -5.00
N THR A 490 -17.19 -17.12 -6.03
CA THR A 490 -18.17 -16.81 -7.09
C THR A 490 -18.56 -18.08 -7.83
N ALA A 491 -17.58 -18.87 -8.28
CA ALA A 491 -17.87 -20.09 -9.03
C ALA A 491 -18.58 -21.17 -8.19
N ALA A 492 -18.33 -21.20 -6.88
CA ALA A 492 -19.06 -22.10 -5.97
C ALA A 492 -20.56 -21.76 -5.87
N LEU A 493 -20.94 -20.49 -6.07
CA LEU A 493 -22.31 -20.01 -5.93
C LEU A 493 -23.01 -19.69 -7.26
N ASP A 494 -22.27 -19.64 -8.36
CA ASP A 494 -22.79 -19.31 -9.68
C ASP A 494 -22.35 -20.36 -10.71
N PRO A 495 -23.29 -21.01 -11.42
CA PRO A 495 -22.95 -22.03 -12.40
C PRO A 495 -22.45 -21.48 -13.74
N LEU A 496 -22.55 -20.16 -13.98
CA LEU A 496 -22.25 -19.55 -15.28
C LEU A 496 -20.78 -19.65 -15.70
N PRO A 497 -19.77 -19.49 -14.81
CA PRO A 497 -18.37 -19.66 -15.21
C PRO A 497 -18.06 -21.06 -15.70
N ALA A 498 -17.52 -21.21 -16.92
CA ALA A 498 -17.13 -22.47 -17.51
C ALA A 498 -15.89 -23.09 -16.84
N ALA A 499 -14.96 -22.24 -16.39
CA ALA A 499 -13.78 -22.66 -15.64
C ALA A 499 -13.26 -21.53 -14.73
N VAL A 500 -12.37 -21.91 -13.80
CA VAL A 500 -11.84 -20.99 -12.77
C VAL A 500 -10.33 -21.11 -12.68
N VAL A 501 -9.66 -19.97 -12.61
CA VAL A 501 -8.21 -19.87 -12.42
C VAL A 501 -7.91 -19.12 -11.13
N SER A 502 -7.16 -19.76 -10.25
CA SER A 502 -6.60 -19.16 -9.03
C SER A 502 -5.08 -19.03 -9.16
N VAL A 503 -4.57 -17.82 -9.14
CA VAL A 503 -3.14 -17.59 -9.05
C VAL A 503 -2.82 -17.11 -7.63
N ALA A 504 -2.07 -17.92 -6.87
CA ALA A 504 -1.54 -17.60 -5.54
C ALA A 504 -2.59 -16.99 -4.58
N GLY A 505 -3.79 -17.53 -4.51
CA GLY A 505 -4.86 -16.98 -3.69
C GLY A 505 -5.60 -17.96 -2.79
N VAL A 506 -5.32 -19.24 -2.92
CA VAL A 506 -6.00 -20.29 -2.16
C VAL A 506 -5.01 -21.02 -1.28
N THR A 507 -5.36 -21.19 -0.01
CA THR A 507 -4.63 -22.04 0.95
C THR A 507 -5.65 -22.67 1.91
N PRO A 508 -5.46 -23.94 2.34
CA PRO A 508 -6.35 -24.57 3.32
C PRO A 508 -6.35 -23.82 4.64
N LEU A 509 -7.51 -23.51 5.18
CA LEU A 509 -7.66 -22.71 6.41
C LEU A 509 -7.57 -23.56 7.68
N ARG A 510 -7.99 -24.83 7.63
CA ARG A 510 -7.95 -25.75 8.78
C ARG A 510 -6.54 -26.16 9.16
N THR A 511 -5.64 -26.25 8.20
CA THR A 511 -4.30 -26.86 8.35
C THR A 511 -3.15 -25.87 8.18
N SER A 512 -3.36 -24.75 7.51
CA SER A 512 -2.34 -23.71 7.35
C SER A 512 -1.99 -23.04 8.68
N ARG A 513 -0.69 -22.97 8.97
CA ARG A 513 -0.19 -22.47 10.26
C ARG A 513 0.33 -21.03 10.21
N ASP A 514 0.49 -20.48 9.00
CA ASP A 514 1.18 -19.19 8.78
C ASP A 514 0.30 -18.15 8.06
N VAL A 515 0.87 -17.27 7.29
CA VAL A 515 0.41 -15.94 6.89
C VAL A 515 -1.00 -15.88 6.30
N GLU A 516 -1.41 -16.82 5.45
CA GLU A 516 -2.79 -16.93 4.92
C GLU A 516 -3.63 -17.87 5.81
N SER A 517 -3.83 -17.45 7.04
CA SER A 517 -4.62 -18.18 8.05
C SER A 517 -6.03 -17.59 8.19
N ILE A 518 -6.84 -18.24 9.02
CA ILE A 518 -8.15 -17.70 9.44
C ILE A 518 -8.03 -16.24 9.91
N ARG A 519 -6.94 -15.88 10.63
CA ARG A 519 -6.72 -14.51 11.11
C ARG A 519 -6.49 -13.51 9.98
N THR A 520 -5.88 -13.91 8.88
CA THR A 520 -5.72 -13.04 7.71
C THR A 520 -7.08 -12.67 7.12
N TYR A 521 -7.99 -13.63 7.01
CA TYR A 521 -9.34 -13.38 6.50
C TYR A 521 -10.21 -12.57 7.46
N SER A 522 -10.16 -12.90 8.73
CA SER A 522 -11.11 -12.40 9.72
C SER A 522 -10.62 -11.18 10.50
N HIS A 523 -9.31 -11.09 10.82
CA HIS A 523 -8.77 -10.02 11.65
C HIS A 523 -8.02 -8.97 10.85
N LEU A 524 -7.19 -9.37 9.86
CA LEU A 524 -6.38 -8.43 9.09
C LEU A 524 -7.20 -7.72 8.01
N HIS A 525 -7.80 -8.49 7.10
CA HIS A 525 -8.53 -7.94 5.95
C HIS A 525 -10.03 -7.79 6.19
N GLY A 526 -10.57 -8.40 7.24
CA GLY A 526 -12.01 -8.40 7.47
C GLY A 526 -12.83 -8.97 6.31
N LEU A 527 -12.27 -9.91 5.52
CA LEU A 527 -12.95 -10.50 4.37
C LEU A 527 -14.10 -11.41 4.79
N LEU A 528 -13.88 -12.24 5.82
CA LEU A 528 -14.81 -13.21 6.35
C LEU A 528 -14.76 -13.19 7.88
N PRO A 529 -15.39 -12.21 8.55
CA PRO A 529 -15.30 -12.06 10.01
C PRO A 529 -15.73 -13.30 10.78
N ARG A 530 -16.80 -13.99 10.36
CA ARG A 530 -17.33 -15.19 11.03
C ARG A 530 -16.30 -16.30 11.23
N LEU A 531 -15.29 -16.38 10.34
CA LEU A 531 -14.19 -17.36 10.51
C LEU A 531 -13.34 -17.05 11.76
N GLY A 532 -13.31 -15.81 12.22
CA GLY A 532 -12.56 -15.38 13.39
C GLY A 532 -12.94 -16.09 14.69
N PHE A 533 -14.18 -16.60 14.79
CA PHE A 533 -14.61 -17.45 15.91
C PHE A 533 -13.84 -18.78 16.02
N TYR A 534 -13.10 -19.14 14.98
CA TYR A 534 -12.32 -20.38 14.90
C TYR A 534 -10.81 -20.14 14.87
N ALA A 535 -10.37 -18.88 15.04
CA ALA A 535 -8.96 -18.52 14.94
C ALA A 535 -8.04 -19.30 15.90
N ASP A 536 -8.54 -19.64 17.08
CA ASP A 536 -7.81 -20.42 18.09
C ASP A 536 -8.10 -21.93 18.01
N SER A 537 -8.99 -22.35 17.12
CA SER A 537 -9.35 -23.76 16.89
C SER A 537 -9.62 -24.03 15.41
N PRO A 538 -8.61 -23.87 14.51
CA PRO A 538 -8.81 -23.96 13.07
C PRO A 538 -9.40 -25.27 12.59
N ALA A 539 -9.04 -26.39 13.24
CA ALA A 539 -9.58 -27.73 12.90
C ALA A 539 -11.10 -27.86 13.09
N ALA A 540 -11.71 -26.98 13.90
CA ALA A 540 -13.16 -26.96 14.12
C ALA A 540 -13.91 -26.08 13.11
N LEU A 541 -13.22 -25.44 12.15
CA LEU A 541 -13.85 -24.61 11.14
C LEU A 541 -14.86 -25.43 10.32
N PRO A 542 -16.13 -24.97 10.17
CA PRO A 542 -17.19 -25.76 9.52
C PRO A 542 -17.03 -25.92 8.01
N LEU A 543 -16.13 -25.15 7.39
CA LEU A 543 -15.84 -25.21 5.96
C LEU A 543 -14.35 -24.96 5.70
N ASP A 544 -13.87 -25.42 4.55
CA ASP A 544 -12.56 -25.08 4.01
C ASP A 544 -12.62 -25.07 2.47
N TYR A 545 -11.50 -24.86 1.80
CA TYR A 545 -11.46 -24.79 0.34
C TYR A 545 -11.83 -26.11 -0.36
N ASP A 546 -11.75 -27.26 0.30
CA ASP A 546 -12.31 -28.51 -0.22
C ASP A 546 -13.83 -28.43 -0.41
N ASP A 547 -14.55 -27.74 0.49
CA ASP A 547 -15.99 -27.51 0.36
C ASP A 547 -16.30 -26.54 -0.78
N VAL A 548 -15.48 -25.51 -0.97
CA VAL A 548 -15.59 -24.56 -2.08
C VAL A 548 -15.37 -25.28 -3.42
N ILE A 549 -14.33 -26.12 -3.53
CA ILE A 549 -14.04 -26.91 -4.75
C ILE A 549 -15.20 -27.89 -5.05
N ARG A 550 -15.74 -28.58 -4.04
CA ARG A 550 -16.93 -29.44 -4.22
C ARG A 550 -18.13 -28.69 -4.76
N ALA A 551 -18.37 -27.46 -4.27
CA ALA A 551 -19.47 -26.61 -4.73
C ALA A 551 -19.25 -26.09 -6.17
N ILE A 552 -18.01 -25.90 -6.62
CA ILE A 552 -17.70 -25.62 -8.03
C ILE A 552 -18.10 -26.78 -8.92
N GLY A 553 -18.12 -28.02 -8.41
CA GLY A 553 -18.53 -29.22 -9.13
C GLY A 553 -17.45 -29.70 -10.09
N SER A 554 -17.86 -30.22 -11.25
CA SER A 554 -16.95 -30.84 -12.24
C SER A 554 -16.24 -29.83 -13.16
N ARG A 555 -16.49 -28.56 -13.01
CA ARG A 555 -15.87 -27.50 -13.85
C ARG A 555 -14.35 -27.47 -13.68
N PRO A 556 -13.59 -27.29 -14.78
CA PRO A 556 -12.13 -27.20 -14.70
C PRO A 556 -11.63 -26.11 -13.78
N ILE A 557 -10.62 -26.40 -12.98
CA ILE A 557 -9.98 -25.48 -12.05
C ILE A 557 -8.48 -25.52 -12.27
N LEU A 558 -7.87 -24.37 -12.54
CA LEU A 558 -6.42 -24.20 -12.48
C LEU A 558 -6.04 -23.54 -11.16
N MET A 559 -5.14 -24.17 -10.43
CA MET A 559 -4.47 -23.57 -9.25
C MET A 559 -2.99 -23.39 -9.56
N VAL A 560 -2.52 -22.15 -9.57
CA VAL A 560 -1.10 -21.83 -9.69
C VAL A 560 -0.59 -21.43 -8.30
N ALA A 561 0.32 -22.23 -7.76
CA ALA A 561 0.90 -22.03 -6.43
C ALA A 561 2.43 -21.99 -6.54
N PRO A 562 3.06 -20.80 -6.58
CA PRO A 562 4.51 -20.67 -6.66
C PRO A 562 5.20 -21.33 -5.46
N THR A 563 6.36 -21.99 -5.71
CA THR A 563 7.05 -22.80 -4.68
C THR A 563 7.60 -21.97 -3.52
N HIS A 564 7.84 -20.68 -3.74
CA HIS A 564 8.37 -19.73 -2.76
C HIS A 564 7.33 -18.70 -2.30
N ASP A 565 6.03 -19.02 -2.47
CA ASP A 565 4.97 -18.17 -1.95
C ASP A 565 4.93 -18.22 -0.42
N ARG A 566 5.35 -17.12 0.22
CA ARG A 566 5.33 -16.99 1.68
C ARG A 566 3.92 -16.92 2.28
N HIS A 567 2.89 -16.76 1.44
CA HIS A 567 1.50 -16.65 1.86
C HIS A 567 0.72 -17.96 1.74
N ALA A 568 1.35 -19.04 1.26
CA ALA A 568 0.69 -20.31 1.05
C ALA A 568 1.50 -21.49 1.61
N ASP A 569 0.80 -22.50 2.13
CA ASP A 569 1.38 -23.80 2.47
C ASP A 569 1.23 -24.74 1.27
N LEU A 570 2.30 -24.88 0.49
CA LEU A 570 2.30 -25.71 -0.72
C LEU A 570 2.07 -27.21 -0.41
N GLY A 571 2.52 -27.68 0.75
CA GLY A 571 2.30 -29.06 1.18
C GLY A 571 0.82 -29.34 1.42
N GLU A 572 0.14 -28.45 2.10
CA GLU A 572 -1.31 -28.55 2.35
C GLU A 572 -2.11 -28.30 1.07
N LEU A 573 -1.68 -27.43 0.17
CA LEU A 573 -2.31 -27.23 -1.13
C LEU A 573 -2.28 -28.51 -2.01
N ARG A 574 -1.16 -29.22 -2.02
CA ARG A 574 -1.05 -30.51 -2.73
C ARG A 574 -2.01 -31.56 -2.15
N LYS A 575 -2.17 -31.61 -0.84
CA LYS A 575 -3.14 -32.48 -0.17
C LYS A 575 -4.57 -32.08 -0.51
N LEU A 576 -4.87 -30.79 -0.53
CA LEU A 576 -6.17 -30.24 -0.90
C LEU A 576 -6.54 -30.60 -2.35
N ALA A 577 -5.64 -30.41 -3.31
CA ALA A 577 -5.92 -30.61 -4.72
C ALA A 577 -6.06 -32.09 -5.12
N ARG A 578 -5.31 -32.99 -4.47
CA ARG A 578 -5.18 -34.41 -4.83
C ARG A 578 -6.49 -35.17 -5.00
N PRO A 579 -7.55 -34.99 -4.19
CA PRO A 579 -8.81 -35.71 -4.33
C PRO A 579 -9.67 -35.30 -5.54
N PHE A 580 -9.36 -34.19 -6.19
CA PHE A 580 -10.20 -33.57 -7.21
C PHE A 580 -9.61 -33.72 -8.61
N SER A 581 -10.23 -34.56 -9.45
CA SER A 581 -9.75 -34.83 -10.81
C SER A 581 -9.89 -33.61 -11.77
N ASN A 582 -10.73 -32.66 -11.43
CA ASN A 582 -10.93 -31.40 -12.18
C ASN A 582 -10.00 -30.28 -11.77
N VAL A 583 -9.11 -30.49 -10.80
CA VAL A 583 -8.12 -29.51 -10.33
C VAL A 583 -6.76 -29.80 -10.96
N ASP A 584 -6.27 -28.86 -11.75
CA ASP A 584 -4.89 -28.83 -12.26
C ASP A 584 -4.04 -27.91 -11.38
N LEU A 585 -3.12 -28.48 -10.59
CA LEU A 585 -2.22 -27.74 -9.71
C LEU A 585 -0.86 -27.57 -10.38
N LYS A 586 -0.48 -26.32 -10.66
CA LYS A 586 0.84 -25.93 -11.17
C LYS A 586 1.66 -25.24 -10.09
N THR A 587 2.91 -25.64 -9.94
CA THR A 587 3.81 -25.13 -8.89
C THR A 587 5.11 -24.59 -9.50
N PRO A 588 5.07 -23.43 -10.18
CA PRO A 588 6.27 -22.82 -10.77
C PRO A 588 7.27 -22.44 -9.67
N GLU A 589 8.57 -22.53 -10.00
CA GLU A 589 9.64 -22.10 -9.09
C GLU A 589 9.77 -20.58 -9.13
N ASP A 590 8.99 -19.90 -8.31
CA ASP A 590 8.97 -18.45 -8.18
C ASP A 590 8.41 -18.04 -6.81
N PHE A 591 8.55 -16.76 -6.49
CA PHE A 591 7.78 -16.09 -5.43
C PHE A 591 6.33 -15.84 -5.89
N ASN A 592 5.51 -15.31 -4.98
CA ASN A 592 4.14 -14.92 -5.33
C ASN A 592 4.17 -13.69 -6.25
N ARG A 593 4.18 -13.93 -7.56
CA ARG A 593 4.22 -12.94 -8.63
C ARG A 593 3.31 -13.34 -9.78
N PHE A 594 2.79 -12.34 -10.49
CA PHE A 594 2.08 -12.56 -11.74
C PHE A 594 2.98 -12.19 -12.92
N THR A 595 4.07 -12.95 -13.11
CA THR A 595 5.08 -12.75 -14.16
C THR A 595 4.53 -13.14 -15.54
N LYS A 596 5.32 -12.84 -16.58
CA LYS A 596 4.99 -13.23 -17.96
C LYS A 596 4.90 -14.76 -18.12
N GLU A 597 5.74 -15.49 -17.43
CA GLU A 597 5.76 -16.97 -17.40
C GLU A 597 4.46 -17.51 -16.79
N THR A 598 4.06 -16.97 -15.63
CA THR A 598 2.79 -17.33 -14.98
C THR A 598 1.59 -16.97 -15.86
N GLN A 599 1.62 -15.79 -16.52
CA GLN A 599 0.57 -15.37 -17.46
C GLN A 599 0.46 -16.36 -18.63
N THR A 600 1.59 -16.74 -19.24
CA THR A 600 1.63 -17.70 -20.33
C THR A 600 1.03 -19.05 -19.93
N LEU A 601 1.42 -19.57 -18.76
CA LEU A 601 0.88 -20.81 -18.21
C LEU A 601 -0.65 -20.74 -18.07
N VAL A 602 -1.17 -19.65 -17.52
CA VAL A 602 -2.62 -19.42 -17.36
C VAL A 602 -3.31 -19.37 -18.72
N PHE A 603 -2.78 -18.62 -19.68
CA PHE A 603 -3.41 -18.41 -20.99
C PHE A 603 -3.38 -19.67 -21.86
N ASP A 604 -2.30 -20.44 -21.80
CA ASP A 604 -2.20 -21.72 -22.51
C ASP A 604 -3.18 -22.76 -21.93
N TRP A 605 -3.39 -22.74 -20.61
CA TRP A 605 -4.41 -23.57 -19.97
C TRP A 605 -5.83 -23.13 -20.39
N LEU A 606 -6.11 -21.82 -20.47
CA LEU A 606 -7.42 -21.34 -20.95
C LEU A 606 -7.70 -21.77 -22.40
N GLU A 607 -6.69 -21.76 -23.30
CA GLU A 607 -6.85 -22.22 -24.68
C GLU A 607 -7.27 -23.71 -24.77
N GLN A 608 -6.84 -24.54 -23.83
CA GLN A 608 -7.21 -25.95 -23.78
C GLN A 608 -8.66 -26.17 -23.31
N HIS A 609 -9.27 -25.15 -22.70
CA HIS A 609 -10.63 -25.21 -22.15
C HIS A 609 -11.60 -24.21 -22.82
N LYS A 610 -11.19 -23.67 -23.97
CA LYS A 610 -11.90 -22.64 -24.74
C LYS A 610 -13.16 -23.13 -25.43
#